data_d4c90b213d8fdbad4cc54eac73a7709f
#
_entry.id   d4c90b213d8fdbad4cc54eac73a7709f
#
_cell.length_a   1.000
_cell.length_b   1.000
_cell.length_c   1.000
_cell.angle_alpha   90.00
_cell.angle_beta   90.00
_cell.angle_gamma   90.00
#
_symmetry.space_group_name_H-M   'P 1'
#
loop_
_entity.id
_entity.type
_entity.pdbx_description
1 polymer ?
#
loop_
_entity_poly.entity_id
_entity_poly.type
_entity_poly.pdbx_seq_one_letter_code
_entity_poly.pdbx_strand_id
1 'polypeptide(L)'
;NALYVDGVAGKNTIASLNSSSATGKNTARPNTTATPTPNISNDIGTTTKVSAENVVYEYWYSTVRSACRQYPYATVYNYSTGISWQVHMFSYGKHAEAEPLTAADTAKLEQAFGGNTWTPKAVWVIFADGTVRMATTHSMPHEVQHITDNNFPGHLCIHFPRTQAQVTAIGPYAVSHQ
;
A
#
# COMPACT_ATOMS: atom_id res chain seq x y z
N ASN A 1 -0.03 22.72 17.07
CA ASN A 1 -0.56 22.92 15.72
C ASN A 1 -1.20 21.61 15.26
N ALA A 2 -2.52 21.59 15.19
CA ALA A 2 -3.27 20.44 14.70
C ALA A 2 -3.07 20.34 13.15
N LEU A 3 -2.53 19.21 12.69
CA LEU A 3 -2.49 18.90 11.28
C LEU A 3 -3.91 18.52 10.82
N TYR A 4 -4.42 19.22 9.84
CA TYR A 4 -5.69 18.91 9.22
C TYR A 4 -5.54 17.63 8.40
N VAL A 5 -6.33 16.61 8.69
CA VAL A 5 -6.30 15.32 7.97
C VAL A 5 -7.20 15.46 6.75
N ASP A 6 -6.63 15.92 5.65
CA ASP A 6 -7.32 16.06 4.35
C ASP A 6 -7.10 14.84 3.42
N GLY A 7 -6.42 13.81 3.89
CA GLY A 7 -6.11 12.60 3.10
C GLY A 7 -5.03 12.79 2.05
N VAL A 8 -4.42 13.96 1.96
CA VAL A 8 -3.30 14.26 1.06
C VAL A 8 -2.03 14.48 1.89
N ALA A 9 -1.03 13.61 1.73
CA ALA A 9 0.29 13.85 2.30
C ALA A 9 0.98 14.97 1.53
N GLY A 10 0.75 16.22 1.95
CA GLY A 10 1.44 17.38 1.41
C GLY A 10 2.92 17.45 1.83
N LYS A 11 3.68 18.38 1.23
CA LYS A 11 5.10 18.67 1.54
C LYS A 11 5.40 18.77 3.04
N ASN A 12 4.47 19.30 3.83
CA ASN A 12 4.62 19.48 5.26
C ASN A 12 4.51 18.18 6.06
N THR A 13 3.72 17.22 5.59
CA THR A 13 3.60 15.87 6.19
C THR A 13 4.90 15.09 5.97
N ILE A 14 5.49 15.20 4.80
CA ILE A 14 6.79 14.59 4.46
C ILE A 14 7.92 15.22 5.30
N ALA A 15 7.93 16.53 5.47
CA ALA A 15 8.92 17.22 6.29
C ALA A 15 8.84 16.85 7.79
N SER A 16 7.63 16.64 8.32
CA SER A 16 7.42 16.21 9.70
C SER A 16 7.87 14.76 9.95
N LEU A 17 7.73 13.88 8.94
CA LEU A 17 8.20 12.49 9.01
C LEU A 17 9.74 12.40 8.94
N ASN A 18 10.39 13.35 8.28
CA ASN A 18 11.86 13.40 8.17
C ASN A 18 12.56 14.06 9.36
N SER A 19 11.82 14.70 10.27
CA SER A 19 12.40 15.41 11.42
C SER A 19 12.58 14.56 12.70
N SER A 20 12.14 13.30 12.72
CA SER A 20 12.43 12.39 13.83
C SER A 20 13.77 11.71 13.58
N SER A 21 14.79 12.13 14.30
CA SER A 21 16.16 11.62 14.28
C SER A 21 16.21 10.11 14.58
N ALA A 22 16.43 9.29 13.54
CA ALA A 22 16.82 7.90 13.68
C ALA A 22 18.20 7.69 13.05
N THR A 23 19.20 7.52 13.89
CA THR A 23 20.57 7.12 13.49
C THR A 23 20.62 5.65 13.13
N GLY A 24 20.84 5.30 11.87
CA GLY A 24 21.08 3.94 11.39
C GLY A 24 22.34 3.86 10.55
N LYS A 25 23.26 2.99 10.92
CA LYS A 25 24.54 2.73 10.24
C LYS A 25 24.35 2.01 8.90
N ASN A 26 25.06 2.51 7.90
CA ASN A 26 25.19 1.99 6.55
C ASN A 26 26.09 0.72 6.54
N THR A 27 25.68 -0.36 5.88
CA THR A 27 26.57 -1.44 5.44
C THR A 27 26.25 -1.88 4.02
N ALA A 28 27.31 -2.07 3.25
CA ALA A 28 27.37 -2.20 1.80
C ALA A 28 26.67 -3.45 1.22
N ARG A 29 26.15 -3.27 0.00
CA ARG A 29 25.48 -4.24 -0.87
C ARG A 29 26.49 -5.14 -1.62
N PRO A 30 26.27 -6.47 -1.74
CA PRO A 30 26.84 -7.29 -2.81
C PRO A 30 25.84 -7.47 -3.97
N ASN A 31 26.41 -7.40 -5.17
CA ASN A 31 25.71 -7.53 -6.45
C ASN A 31 25.61 -9.03 -6.83
N THR A 32 24.39 -9.54 -7.03
CA THR A 32 24.18 -10.81 -7.74
C THR A 32 22.86 -10.80 -8.48
N THR A 33 22.93 -11.04 -9.78
CA THR A 33 21.85 -11.23 -10.72
C THR A 33 21.20 -12.60 -10.49
N ALA A 34 19.97 -12.63 -9.99
CA ALA A 34 19.11 -13.81 -10.01
C ALA A 34 17.66 -13.37 -10.11
N THR A 35 16.93 -13.98 -11.04
CA THR A 35 15.49 -13.85 -11.20
C THR A 35 14.82 -14.29 -9.90
N PRO A 36 14.01 -13.46 -9.21
CA PRO A 36 13.41 -13.87 -7.96
C PRO A 36 12.19 -14.76 -8.22
N THR A 37 12.31 -16.01 -7.86
CA THR A 37 11.17 -16.87 -7.51
C THR A 37 10.56 -16.28 -6.23
N PRO A 38 9.23 -16.12 -6.11
CA PRO A 38 8.63 -15.62 -4.89
C PRO A 38 8.90 -16.59 -3.73
N ASN A 39 9.78 -16.19 -2.85
CA ASN A 39 10.07 -16.95 -1.64
C ASN A 39 8.96 -16.64 -0.62
N ILE A 40 7.98 -17.52 -0.54
CA ILE A 40 6.94 -17.49 0.50
C ILE A 40 7.59 -17.99 1.80
N SER A 41 8.29 -17.12 2.49
CA SER A 41 8.69 -17.40 3.86
C SER A 41 7.51 -17.10 4.77
N ASN A 42 6.95 -18.15 5.35
CA ASN A 42 5.97 -18.10 6.45
C ASN A 42 6.67 -17.57 7.71
N ASP A 43 6.99 -16.29 7.75
CA ASP A 43 7.57 -15.67 8.94
C ASP A 43 6.46 -14.96 9.71
N ILE A 44 5.94 -15.67 10.70
CA ILE A 44 5.02 -15.14 11.71
C ILE A 44 5.86 -14.23 12.62
N GLY A 45 5.82 -12.91 12.38
CA GLY A 45 6.21 -11.97 13.41
C GLY A 45 7.34 -10.99 13.16
N THR A 46 7.88 -10.85 11.94
CA THR A 46 8.80 -9.74 11.68
C THR A 46 8.06 -8.56 11.06
N THR A 47 7.78 -7.56 11.88
CA THR A 47 7.38 -6.23 11.41
C THR A 47 8.56 -5.63 10.64
N THR A 48 8.56 -5.75 9.34
CA THR A 48 9.55 -5.06 8.50
C THR A 48 9.24 -3.56 8.62
N LYS A 49 9.98 -2.87 9.49
CA LYS A 49 9.84 -1.41 9.65
C LYS A 49 10.44 -0.75 8.41
N VAL A 50 9.57 -0.36 7.49
CA VAL A 50 9.97 0.39 6.29
C VAL A 50 10.32 1.82 6.68
N SER A 51 11.44 2.33 6.18
CA SER A 51 11.84 3.72 6.42
C SER A 51 11.05 4.67 5.54
N ALA A 52 10.48 5.73 6.13
CA ALA A 52 9.70 6.74 5.41
C ALA A 52 10.51 7.48 4.33
N GLU A 53 11.84 7.55 4.47
CA GLU A 53 12.74 8.20 3.50
C GLU A 53 12.80 7.48 2.14
N ASN A 54 12.39 6.20 2.10
CA ASN A 54 12.35 5.40 0.87
C ASN A 54 10.98 5.40 0.20
N VAL A 55 9.99 6.07 0.78
CA VAL A 55 8.64 6.13 0.24
C VAL A 55 8.55 7.20 -0.84
N VAL A 56 8.13 6.80 -2.04
CA VAL A 56 7.97 7.73 -3.15
C VAL A 56 6.51 8.10 -3.38
N TYR A 57 6.28 9.36 -3.75
CA TYR A 57 4.99 9.87 -4.17
C TYR A 57 4.94 9.88 -5.70
N GLU A 58 4.24 8.90 -6.28
CA GLU A 58 4.11 8.74 -7.73
C GLU A 58 2.66 8.67 -8.16
N TYR A 59 2.37 9.18 -9.35
CA TYR A 59 1.01 9.23 -9.86
C TYR A 59 0.59 7.93 -10.55
N TRP A 60 -0.65 7.53 -10.30
CA TRP A 60 -1.28 6.32 -10.83
C TRP A 60 -1.08 6.13 -12.33
N TYR A 61 -1.47 7.13 -13.12
CA TYR A 61 -1.44 7.03 -14.57
C TYR A 61 -0.05 7.25 -15.20
N SER A 62 0.92 7.76 -14.46
CA SER A 62 2.27 7.95 -14.96
C SER A 62 3.10 6.68 -14.90
N THR A 63 3.25 6.13 -13.70
CA THR A 63 4.21 5.04 -13.42
C THR A 63 3.59 3.90 -12.64
N VAL A 64 2.73 4.17 -11.65
CA VAL A 64 2.29 3.19 -10.67
C VAL A 64 1.43 2.11 -11.29
N ARG A 65 0.52 2.47 -12.20
CA ARG A 65 -0.35 1.51 -12.90
C ARG A 65 0.44 0.44 -13.66
N SER A 66 1.55 0.83 -14.27
CA SER A 66 2.44 -0.10 -14.97
C SER A 66 3.22 -0.97 -14.00
N ALA A 67 3.68 -0.39 -12.88
CA ALA A 67 4.36 -1.13 -11.82
C ALA A 67 3.43 -2.20 -11.18
N CYS A 68 2.16 -1.86 -10.91
CA CYS A 68 1.18 -2.83 -10.40
C CYS A 68 0.96 -4.00 -11.35
N ARG A 69 0.96 -3.75 -12.65
CA ARG A 69 0.86 -4.83 -13.67
C ARG A 69 2.10 -5.70 -13.72
N GLN A 70 3.27 -5.09 -13.56
CA GLN A 70 4.55 -5.81 -13.58
C GLN A 70 4.76 -6.61 -12.30
N TYR A 71 4.31 -6.07 -11.16
CA TYR A 71 4.47 -6.64 -9.83
C TYR A 71 3.10 -6.77 -9.15
N PRO A 72 2.27 -7.75 -9.55
CA PRO A 72 0.90 -7.88 -9.05
C PRO A 72 0.82 -8.32 -7.60
N TYR A 73 1.90 -8.83 -7.03
CA TYR A 73 2.00 -9.18 -5.61
C TYR A 73 2.81 -8.13 -4.88
N ALA A 74 2.26 -7.62 -3.78
CA ALA A 74 2.89 -6.57 -2.99
C ALA A 74 2.63 -6.75 -1.49
N THR A 75 3.47 -6.15 -0.67
CA THR A 75 3.21 -6.00 0.75
C THR A 75 2.64 -4.62 1.01
N VAL A 76 1.48 -4.57 1.67
CA VAL A 76 0.89 -3.32 2.15
C VAL A 76 1.28 -3.13 3.62
N TYR A 77 1.78 -1.96 3.97
CA TYR A 77 2.23 -1.61 5.31
C TYR A 77 1.45 -0.40 5.84
N ASN A 78 0.76 -0.59 6.93
CA ASN A 78 0.11 0.51 7.65
C ASN A 78 1.12 1.11 8.65
N TYR A 79 1.68 2.25 8.31
CA TYR A 79 2.73 2.89 9.11
C TYR A 79 2.24 3.38 10.49
N SER A 80 0.94 3.61 10.67
CA SER A 80 0.38 4.07 11.96
C SER A 80 0.28 2.93 12.99
N THR A 81 0.09 1.70 12.51
CA THR A 81 -0.01 0.50 13.37
C THR A 81 1.24 -0.38 13.33
N GLY A 82 2.08 -0.22 12.31
CA GLY A 82 3.23 -1.09 12.06
C GLY A 82 2.85 -2.47 11.49
N ILE A 83 1.58 -2.68 11.14
CA ILE A 83 1.09 -3.97 10.63
C ILE A 83 1.23 -4.01 9.11
N SER A 84 1.64 -5.17 8.59
CA SER A 84 1.72 -5.42 7.14
C SER A 84 1.01 -6.72 6.77
N TRP A 85 0.49 -6.74 5.55
CA TRP A 85 -0.15 -7.91 4.93
C TRP A 85 0.20 -7.97 3.45
N GLN A 86 0.09 -9.15 2.87
CA GLN A 86 0.33 -9.35 1.45
C GLN A 86 -0.97 -9.28 0.66
N VAL A 87 -0.88 -8.76 -0.56
CA VAL A 87 -2.00 -8.66 -1.49
C VAL A 87 -1.65 -9.16 -2.88
N HIS A 88 -2.66 -9.63 -3.60
CA HIS A 88 -2.64 -9.82 -5.03
C HIS A 88 -3.49 -8.74 -5.69
N MET A 89 -2.88 -7.90 -6.51
CA MET A 89 -3.56 -6.90 -7.34
C MET A 89 -3.93 -7.53 -8.68
N PHE A 90 -5.18 -7.46 -9.11
CA PHE A 90 -5.66 -8.16 -10.30
C PHE A 90 -6.35 -7.27 -11.34
N SER A 91 -6.77 -6.06 -10.96
CA SER A 91 -7.41 -5.09 -11.85
C SER A 91 -6.80 -3.71 -11.70
N TYR A 92 -6.69 -2.95 -12.80
CA TYR A 92 -5.88 -1.74 -12.88
C TYR A 92 -6.60 -0.63 -13.66
N GLY A 93 -7.87 -0.38 -13.33
CA GLY A 93 -8.70 0.66 -13.94
C GLY A 93 -8.34 2.06 -13.44
N LYS A 94 -9.19 2.62 -12.59
CA LYS A 94 -9.00 3.91 -11.92
C LYS A 94 -8.12 3.80 -10.68
N HIS A 95 -7.98 2.60 -10.12
CA HIS A 95 -7.17 2.21 -8.97
C HIS A 95 -6.71 0.75 -9.16
N ALA A 96 -5.97 0.20 -8.22
CA ALA A 96 -5.73 -1.23 -8.17
C ALA A 96 -6.82 -1.91 -7.33
N GLU A 97 -7.47 -2.94 -7.89
CA GLU A 97 -8.29 -3.88 -7.13
C GLU A 97 -7.41 -5.00 -6.64
N ALA A 98 -7.54 -5.36 -5.37
CA ALA A 98 -6.63 -6.30 -4.72
C ALA A 98 -7.35 -7.16 -3.68
N GLU A 99 -6.79 -8.32 -3.42
CA GLU A 99 -7.25 -9.21 -2.35
C GLU A 99 -6.09 -9.51 -1.40
N PRO A 100 -6.35 -9.65 -0.08
CA PRO A 100 -5.37 -10.25 0.82
C PRO A 100 -5.00 -11.65 0.32
N LEU A 101 -3.72 -11.98 0.36
CA LEU A 101 -3.22 -13.21 -0.28
C LEU A 101 -3.64 -14.48 0.47
N THR A 102 -3.76 -14.40 1.80
CA THR A 102 -4.11 -15.53 2.68
C THR A 102 -5.08 -15.10 3.78
N ALA A 103 -5.69 -16.06 4.47
CA ALA A 103 -6.51 -15.78 5.65
C ALA A 103 -5.73 -15.07 6.77
N ALA A 104 -4.42 -15.34 6.89
CA ALA A 104 -3.55 -14.62 7.82
C ALA A 104 -3.34 -13.16 7.42
N ASP A 105 -3.26 -12.86 6.12
CA ASP A 105 -3.18 -11.49 5.60
C ASP A 105 -4.48 -10.73 5.83
N THR A 106 -5.63 -11.39 5.66
CA THR A 106 -6.95 -10.82 6.01
C THR A 106 -7.02 -10.46 7.49
N ALA A 107 -6.61 -11.34 8.37
CA ALA A 107 -6.60 -11.06 9.80
C ALA A 107 -5.70 -9.87 10.17
N LYS A 108 -4.54 -9.73 9.52
CA LYS A 108 -3.65 -8.56 9.70
C LYS A 108 -4.26 -7.27 9.16
N LEU A 109 -4.91 -7.32 8.00
CA LEU A 109 -5.66 -6.18 7.44
C LEU A 109 -6.75 -5.73 8.41
N GLU A 110 -7.58 -6.64 8.88
CA GLU A 110 -8.65 -6.35 9.86
C GLU A 110 -8.08 -5.78 11.17
N GLN A 111 -6.99 -6.32 11.66
CA GLN A 111 -6.29 -5.79 12.84
C GLN A 111 -5.79 -4.36 12.60
N ALA A 112 -5.20 -4.08 11.44
CA ALA A 112 -4.69 -2.75 11.09
C ALA A 112 -5.79 -1.70 10.98
N PHE A 113 -7.00 -2.12 10.59
CA PHE A 113 -8.15 -1.23 10.39
C PHE A 113 -9.11 -1.21 11.59
N GLY A 114 -9.06 -2.21 12.46
CA GLY A 114 -10.02 -2.38 13.55
C GLY A 114 -11.33 -3.03 13.06
N GLY A 115 -11.25 -3.86 12.03
CA GLY A 115 -12.37 -4.53 11.35
C GLY A 115 -12.60 -4.02 9.93
N ASN A 116 -13.72 -4.41 9.32
CA ASN A 116 -14.10 -4.01 7.97
C ASN A 116 -14.69 -2.59 7.94
N THR A 117 -14.10 -1.71 7.16
CA THR A 117 -14.54 -0.32 7.04
C THR A 117 -14.24 0.26 5.66
N TRP A 118 -15.12 1.15 5.20
CA TRP A 118 -14.90 1.98 4.02
C TRP A 118 -13.97 3.18 4.27
N THR A 119 -13.71 3.50 5.54
CA THR A 119 -12.82 4.62 5.88
C THR A 119 -11.40 4.33 5.41
N PRO A 120 -10.86 5.11 4.46
CA PRO A 120 -9.52 4.86 3.93
C PRO A 120 -8.47 5.23 4.96
N LYS A 121 -7.36 4.48 4.96
CA LYS A 121 -6.15 4.78 5.70
C LYS A 121 -4.97 4.87 4.74
N ALA A 122 -4.04 5.78 5.03
CA ALA A 122 -2.80 5.87 4.29
C ALA A 122 -1.91 4.66 4.60
N VAL A 123 -1.31 4.12 3.55
CA VAL A 123 -0.46 2.93 3.59
C VAL A 123 0.74 3.09 2.66
N TRP A 124 1.74 2.27 2.86
CA TRP A 124 2.85 2.11 1.93
C TRP A 124 2.72 0.77 1.22
N VAL A 125 2.87 0.78 -0.09
CA VAL A 125 2.86 -0.42 -0.92
C VAL A 125 4.28 -0.74 -1.35
N ILE A 126 4.77 -1.89 -0.91
CA ILE A 126 6.13 -2.39 -1.15
C ILE A 126 6.05 -3.40 -2.28
N PHE A 127 6.63 -3.06 -3.41
CA PHE A 127 6.66 -3.91 -4.60
C PHE A 127 7.81 -4.92 -4.55
N ALA A 128 7.73 -5.95 -5.39
CA ALA A 128 8.74 -7.02 -5.42
C ALA A 128 10.14 -6.53 -5.84
N ASP A 129 10.25 -5.40 -6.53
CA ASP A 129 11.52 -4.75 -6.86
C ASP A 129 12.12 -3.94 -5.71
N GLY A 130 11.46 -3.90 -4.56
CA GLY A 130 11.86 -3.14 -3.37
C GLY A 130 11.43 -1.67 -3.39
N THR A 131 10.75 -1.20 -4.44
CA THR A 131 10.22 0.16 -4.44
C THR A 131 9.03 0.28 -3.49
N VAL A 132 8.93 1.42 -2.80
CA VAL A 132 7.87 1.69 -1.82
C VAL A 132 7.11 2.93 -2.27
N ARG A 133 5.79 2.78 -2.44
CA ARG A 133 4.93 3.87 -2.91
C ARG A 133 3.83 4.18 -1.91
N MET A 134 3.53 5.46 -1.77
CA MET A 134 2.40 5.94 -0.97
C MET A 134 1.08 5.60 -1.65
N ALA A 135 0.12 5.14 -0.86
CA ALA A 135 -1.24 4.84 -1.29
C ALA A 135 -2.24 5.03 -0.15
N THR A 136 -3.51 4.89 -0.45
CA THR A 136 -4.59 4.71 0.53
C THR A 136 -5.36 3.44 0.21
N THR A 137 -5.90 2.78 1.23
CA THR A 137 -6.79 1.64 1.07
C THR A 137 -7.81 1.60 2.20
N HIS A 138 -8.88 0.86 2.01
CA HIS A 138 -9.87 0.50 3.03
C HIS A 138 -9.83 -1.01 3.27
N SER A 139 -10.59 -1.51 4.25
CA SER A 139 -10.66 -2.94 4.60
C SER A 139 -12.02 -3.58 4.33
N MET A 140 -12.95 -2.88 3.66
CA MET A 140 -14.27 -3.41 3.37
C MET A 140 -14.21 -4.36 2.17
N PRO A 141 -14.52 -5.67 2.33
CA PRO A 141 -14.65 -6.57 1.20
C PRO A 141 -15.89 -6.23 0.36
N HIS A 142 -15.76 -6.23 -0.96
CA HIS A 142 -16.86 -5.93 -1.87
C HIS A 142 -16.65 -6.55 -3.25
N GLU A 143 -17.73 -6.72 -3.98
CA GLU A 143 -17.78 -7.18 -5.38
C GLU A 143 -17.06 -8.51 -5.65
N VAL A 144 -16.15 -8.54 -6.63
CA VAL A 144 -15.54 -9.76 -7.17
C VAL A 144 -14.50 -10.34 -6.22
N GLN A 145 -14.50 -11.66 -6.10
CA GLN A 145 -13.53 -12.45 -5.35
C GLN A 145 -12.84 -13.46 -6.29
N HIS A 146 -11.53 -13.59 -6.21
CA HIS A 146 -10.73 -14.59 -6.93
C HIS A 146 -10.08 -15.60 -5.98
N ILE A 147 -9.66 -15.17 -4.79
CA ILE A 147 -9.05 -16.02 -3.77
C ILE A 147 -10.14 -16.44 -2.79
N THR A 148 -10.53 -17.70 -2.80
CA THR A 148 -11.70 -18.20 -2.05
C THR A 148 -11.38 -18.71 -0.64
N ASP A 149 -10.11 -18.87 -0.30
CA ASP A 149 -9.61 -19.41 0.97
C ASP A 149 -8.87 -18.38 1.86
N ASN A 150 -8.98 -17.11 1.49
CA ASN A 150 -8.35 -16.01 2.22
C ASN A 150 -9.25 -15.37 3.30
N ASN A 151 -10.47 -15.87 3.52
CA ASN A 151 -11.48 -15.30 4.45
C ASN A 151 -11.86 -13.84 4.17
N PHE A 152 -11.70 -13.37 2.93
CA PHE A 152 -12.05 -12.01 2.49
C PHE A 152 -13.05 -12.12 1.34
N PRO A 153 -14.38 -12.02 1.60
CA PRO A 153 -15.41 -12.28 0.60
C PRO A 153 -15.59 -11.08 -0.34
N GLY A 154 -14.71 -10.95 -1.33
CA GLY A 154 -14.64 -9.84 -2.27
C GLY A 154 -13.22 -9.31 -2.41
N HIS A 155 -13.07 -8.06 -2.85
CA HIS A 155 -11.79 -7.36 -2.96
C HIS A 155 -11.80 -6.04 -2.21
N LEU A 156 -10.65 -5.39 -2.11
CA LEU A 156 -10.45 -4.02 -1.65
C LEU A 156 -9.81 -3.17 -2.76
N CYS A 157 -9.88 -1.85 -2.60
CA CYS A 157 -9.27 -0.89 -3.53
C CYS A 157 -8.01 -0.28 -2.93
N ILE A 158 -6.93 -0.23 -3.70
CA ILE A 158 -5.71 0.51 -3.37
C ILE A 158 -5.61 1.72 -4.31
N HIS A 159 -5.69 2.92 -3.73
CA HIS A 159 -5.66 4.18 -4.45
C HIS A 159 -4.29 4.82 -4.33
N PHE A 160 -3.67 5.06 -5.46
CA PHE A 160 -2.42 5.78 -5.56
C PHE A 160 -2.67 7.24 -5.97
N PRO A 161 -1.73 8.16 -5.72
CA PRO A 161 -1.89 9.57 -6.04
C PRO A 161 -2.32 9.82 -7.49
N ARG A 162 -3.14 10.86 -7.67
CA ARG A 162 -3.56 11.38 -8.99
C ARG A 162 -3.32 12.88 -9.06
N THR A 163 -3.16 13.42 -10.26
CA THR A 163 -3.14 14.87 -10.44
C THR A 163 -4.55 15.45 -10.20
N GLN A 164 -4.62 16.72 -9.84
CA GLN A 164 -5.92 17.39 -9.65
C GLN A 164 -6.81 17.31 -10.89
N ALA A 165 -6.25 17.41 -12.09
CA ALA A 165 -6.99 17.26 -13.34
C ALA A 165 -7.60 15.86 -13.48
N GLN A 166 -6.87 14.81 -13.10
CA GLN A 166 -7.35 13.43 -13.11
C GLN A 166 -8.47 13.22 -12.09
N VAL A 167 -8.33 13.78 -10.89
CA VAL A 167 -9.38 13.74 -9.84
C VAL A 167 -10.66 14.40 -10.34
N THR A 168 -10.55 15.59 -10.93
CA THR A 168 -11.69 16.32 -11.48
C THR A 168 -12.38 15.55 -12.61
N ALA A 169 -11.61 14.91 -13.50
CA ALA A 169 -12.14 14.13 -14.62
C ALA A 169 -12.86 12.84 -14.15
N ILE A 170 -12.40 12.21 -13.06
CA ILE A 170 -13.01 11.01 -12.48
C ILE A 170 -14.30 11.39 -11.70
N GLY A 171 -14.33 12.58 -11.11
CA GLY A 171 -15.47 13.11 -10.38
C GLY A 171 -15.50 12.71 -8.89
N PRO A 172 -16.69 12.76 -8.24
CA PRO A 172 -16.84 12.62 -6.78
C PRO A 172 -16.23 11.34 -6.19
N TYR A 173 -16.25 10.26 -6.96
CA TYR A 173 -15.65 8.98 -6.56
C TYR A 173 -14.17 9.13 -6.23
N ALA A 174 -13.38 9.83 -7.05
CA ALA A 174 -11.95 10.02 -6.80
C ALA A 174 -11.69 10.90 -5.57
N VAL A 175 -12.57 11.86 -5.31
CA VAL A 175 -12.44 12.77 -4.15
C VAL A 175 -12.68 12.02 -2.84
N SER A 176 -13.63 11.08 -2.81
CA SER A 176 -13.96 10.34 -1.58
C SER A 176 -12.95 9.25 -1.22
N HIS A 177 -12.05 8.88 -2.14
CA HIS A 177 -11.13 7.74 -1.98
C HIS A 177 -9.63 8.13 -2.12
N GLN A 178 -9.32 9.40 -1.97
CA GLN A 178 -7.93 9.90 -1.98
C GLN A 178 -7.40 10.20 -0.61
#